data_5da1c7242c9c26df26af92b00352adf1
#
_entry.id   5da1c7242c9c26df26af92b00352adf1
#
_cell.length_a   1.000
_cell.length_b   1.000
_cell.length_c   1.000
_cell.angle_alpha   90.00
_cell.angle_beta   90.00
_cell.angle_gamma   90.00
#
_symmetry.space_group_name_H-M   'P 1'
#
loop_
_entity.id
_entity.type
_entity.pdbx_description
1 polymer ?
#
loop_
_entity_poly.entity_id
_entity_poly.type
_entity_poly.pdbx_seq_one_letter_code
_entity_poly.pdbx_strand_id
1 'polypeptide(L)'
;MQHSPRKFWEVWGRSDALYNRWAVAHGVNNYRLFVLYVLDNHPGATQKAIADHAGLPKQTVNTVVRALRDEGYVMLSPASGDRREKNASLTPAGQTYARALLEPLYALEDAVFARMGDTRVQEMMDAIALFNMIFEKETEMIK
;
A
#
# COMPACT_ATOMS: atom_id res chain seq x y z
N MET A 1 24.60 16.98 -13.46
CA MET A 1 23.69 15.94 -13.97
C MET A 1 22.29 16.51 -13.99
N GLN A 2 21.72 16.64 -15.16
CA GLN A 2 20.36 17.18 -15.28
C GLN A 2 19.38 16.07 -15.02
N HIS A 3 18.70 16.15 -13.88
CA HIS A 3 17.58 15.26 -13.59
C HIS A 3 16.31 15.88 -14.15
N SER A 4 15.70 15.20 -15.11
CA SER A 4 14.39 15.61 -15.58
C SER A 4 13.33 15.13 -14.58
N PRO A 5 12.50 16.02 -14.00
CA PRO A 5 11.39 15.59 -13.18
C PRO A 5 10.44 14.61 -13.90
N ARG A 6 10.38 14.73 -15.23
CA ARG A 6 9.58 13.83 -16.07
C ARG A 6 10.13 12.40 -16.07
N LYS A 7 11.46 12.26 -15.96
CA LYS A 7 12.11 10.96 -15.82
C LYS A 7 11.70 10.27 -14.52
N PHE A 8 11.52 11.05 -13.45
CA PHE A 8 11.00 10.55 -12.19
C PHE A 8 9.61 9.90 -12.37
N TRP A 9 8.72 10.57 -13.10
CA TRP A 9 7.38 10.02 -13.40
C TRP A 9 7.44 8.69 -14.14
N GLU A 10 8.33 8.56 -15.11
CA GLU A 10 8.50 7.33 -15.87
C GLU A 10 8.98 6.18 -14.96
N VAL A 11 9.98 6.45 -14.14
CA VAL A 11 10.55 5.46 -13.22
C VAL A 11 9.51 5.03 -12.18
N TRP A 12 8.83 6.00 -11.56
CA TRP A 12 7.78 5.74 -10.58
C TRP A 12 6.62 4.95 -11.20
N GLY A 13 6.13 5.39 -12.35
CA GLY A 13 5.02 4.75 -13.04
C GLY A 13 5.34 3.32 -13.46
N ARG A 14 6.60 3.04 -13.81
CA ARG A 14 7.03 1.68 -14.13
C ARG A 14 6.91 0.75 -12.92
N SER A 15 7.30 1.21 -11.73
CA SER A 15 7.18 0.43 -10.51
C SER A 15 5.71 0.10 -10.21
N ASP A 16 4.84 1.10 -10.31
CA ASP A 16 3.40 0.91 -10.12
C ASP A 16 2.81 -0.09 -11.11
N ALA A 17 3.20 0.02 -12.39
CA ALA A 17 2.75 -0.91 -13.44
C ALA A 17 3.21 -2.35 -13.18
N LEU A 18 4.39 -2.54 -12.62
CA LEU A 18 4.89 -3.87 -12.28
C LEU A 18 4.09 -4.53 -11.17
N TYR A 19 3.74 -3.78 -10.12
CA TYR A 19 2.84 -4.28 -9.07
C TYR A 19 1.46 -4.63 -9.61
N ASN A 20 0.90 -3.77 -10.47
CA ASN A 20 -0.39 -4.04 -11.09
C ASN A 20 -0.35 -5.31 -11.96
N ARG A 21 0.69 -5.49 -12.74
CA ARG A 21 0.89 -6.70 -13.56
C ARG A 21 0.94 -7.94 -12.69
N TRP A 22 1.68 -7.87 -11.57
CA TRP A 22 1.77 -8.98 -10.63
C TRP A 22 0.40 -9.31 -10.03
N ALA A 23 -0.34 -8.29 -9.60
CA ALA A 23 -1.66 -8.44 -9.02
C ALA A 23 -2.63 -9.13 -10.00
N VAL A 24 -2.68 -8.66 -11.25
CA VAL A 24 -3.54 -9.24 -12.29
C VAL A 24 -3.17 -10.70 -12.55
N ALA A 25 -1.88 -11.03 -12.59
CA ALA A 25 -1.42 -12.39 -12.78
C ALA A 25 -1.84 -13.32 -11.63
N HIS A 26 -2.12 -12.76 -10.45
CA HIS A 26 -2.56 -13.50 -9.26
C HIS A 26 -4.06 -13.33 -8.98
N GLY A 27 -4.82 -12.84 -9.96
CA GLY A 27 -6.28 -12.84 -9.92
C GLY A 27 -6.92 -11.68 -9.15
N VAL A 28 -6.15 -10.63 -8.85
CA VAL A 28 -6.66 -9.44 -8.15
C VAL A 28 -6.23 -8.17 -8.87
N ASN A 29 -6.87 -7.04 -8.54
CA ASN A 29 -6.37 -5.75 -8.97
C ASN A 29 -5.40 -5.18 -7.91
N ASN A 30 -4.65 -4.16 -8.29
CA ASN A 30 -3.67 -3.57 -7.38
C ASN A 30 -4.29 -2.86 -6.17
N TYR A 31 -5.53 -2.40 -6.27
CA TYR A 31 -6.22 -1.77 -5.13
C TYR A 31 -6.48 -2.80 -4.02
N ARG A 32 -7.00 -3.95 -4.37
CA ARG A 32 -7.20 -5.06 -3.43
C ARG A 32 -5.86 -5.53 -2.84
N LEU A 33 -4.85 -5.66 -3.68
CA LEU A 33 -3.50 -6.04 -3.25
C LEU A 33 -2.97 -5.07 -2.20
N PHE A 34 -3.04 -3.76 -2.47
CA PHE A 34 -2.49 -2.74 -1.55
C PHE A 34 -3.26 -2.68 -0.24
N VAL A 35 -4.59 -2.80 -0.27
CA VAL A 35 -5.39 -2.83 0.95
C VAL A 35 -5.04 -4.05 1.80
N LEU A 36 -4.92 -5.23 1.20
CA LEU A 36 -4.53 -6.44 1.92
C LEU A 36 -3.10 -6.33 2.48
N TYR A 37 -2.19 -5.73 1.72
CA TYR A 37 -0.82 -5.48 2.16
C TYR A 37 -0.80 -4.62 3.42
N VAL A 38 -1.56 -3.53 3.43
CA VAL A 38 -1.67 -2.65 4.60
C VAL A 38 -2.28 -3.40 5.79
N LEU A 39 -3.37 -4.14 5.57
CA LEU A 39 -4.03 -4.87 6.65
C LEU A 39 -3.17 -5.97 7.25
N ASP A 40 -2.32 -6.62 6.45
CA ASP A 40 -1.37 -7.61 6.94
C ASP A 40 -0.29 -6.98 7.82
N ASN A 41 0.18 -5.80 7.46
CA ASN A 41 1.27 -5.10 8.15
C ASN A 41 0.78 -4.14 9.25
N HIS A 42 -0.47 -3.70 9.19
CA HIS A 42 -1.09 -2.77 10.15
C HIS A 42 -2.47 -3.28 10.58
N PRO A 43 -2.53 -4.37 11.36
CA PRO A 43 -3.81 -4.90 11.83
C PRO A 43 -4.58 -3.84 12.63
N GLY A 44 -5.88 -3.72 12.36
CA GLY A 44 -6.74 -2.75 13.05
C GLY A 44 -6.60 -1.32 12.55
N ALA A 45 -6.01 -1.12 11.37
CA ALA A 45 -5.91 0.23 10.78
C ALA A 45 -7.29 0.80 10.47
N THR A 46 -7.45 2.10 10.66
CA THR A 46 -8.65 2.81 10.19
C THR A 46 -8.66 2.89 8.67
N GLN A 47 -9.81 3.13 8.07
CA GLN A 47 -9.90 3.29 6.62
C GLN A 47 -9.06 4.47 6.13
N LYS A 48 -8.98 5.55 6.94
CA LYS A 48 -8.10 6.67 6.65
C LYS A 48 -6.62 6.25 6.66
N ALA A 49 -6.21 5.49 7.66
CA ALA A 49 -4.83 5.00 7.75
C ALA A 49 -4.49 4.07 6.58
N ILE A 50 -5.43 3.21 6.18
CA ILE A 50 -5.24 2.34 5.00
C ILE A 50 -5.04 3.20 3.74
N ALA A 51 -5.87 4.22 3.55
CA ALA A 51 -5.76 5.13 2.40
C ALA A 51 -4.39 5.83 2.39
N ASP A 52 -3.95 6.33 3.53
CA ASP A 52 -2.66 7.01 3.67
C ASP A 52 -1.48 6.06 3.39
N HIS A 53 -1.50 4.86 3.95
CA HIS A 53 -0.44 3.86 3.74
C HIS A 53 -0.42 3.30 2.32
N ALA A 54 -1.57 3.07 1.73
CA ALA A 54 -1.67 2.50 0.39
C ALA A 54 -1.53 3.55 -0.72
N GLY A 55 -1.61 4.83 -0.38
CA GLY A 55 -1.62 5.91 -1.36
C GLY A 55 -2.85 5.89 -2.25
N LEU A 56 -4.00 5.48 -1.72
CA LEU A 56 -5.26 5.36 -2.46
C LEU A 56 -6.29 6.38 -1.96
N PRO A 57 -7.21 6.79 -2.84
CA PRO A 57 -8.34 7.61 -2.39
C PRO A 57 -9.17 6.87 -1.35
N LYS A 58 -9.69 7.60 -0.37
CA LYS A 58 -10.51 7.04 0.70
C LYS A 58 -11.72 6.27 0.18
N GLN A 59 -12.35 6.78 -0.88
CA GLN A 59 -13.51 6.12 -1.49
C GLN A 59 -13.14 4.77 -2.11
N THR A 60 -11.97 4.67 -2.74
CA THR A 60 -11.45 3.41 -3.29
C THR A 60 -11.22 2.40 -2.16
N VAL A 61 -10.61 2.83 -1.07
CA VAL A 61 -10.39 1.98 0.10
C VAL A 61 -11.73 1.49 0.66
N ASN A 62 -12.71 2.39 0.83
CA ASN A 62 -14.05 2.01 1.30
C ASN A 62 -14.68 0.92 0.44
N THR A 63 -14.56 1.05 -0.88
CA THR A 63 -15.11 0.07 -1.83
C THR A 63 -14.44 -1.30 -1.65
N VAL A 64 -13.12 -1.31 -1.58
CA VAL A 64 -12.35 -2.56 -1.41
C VAL A 64 -12.63 -3.21 -0.06
N VAL A 65 -12.60 -2.42 1.02
CA VAL A 65 -12.84 -2.93 2.38
C VAL A 65 -14.26 -3.52 2.49
N ARG A 66 -15.24 -2.85 1.89
CA ARG A 66 -16.62 -3.35 1.88
C ARG A 66 -16.73 -4.68 1.14
N ALA A 67 -16.09 -4.81 -0.01
CA ALA A 67 -16.07 -6.05 -0.77
C ALA A 67 -15.41 -7.18 0.05
N LEU A 68 -14.28 -6.91 0.67
CA LEU A 68 -13.57 -7.89 1.51
C LEU A 68 -14.41 -8.30 2.71
N ARG A 69 -15.14 -7.36 3.32
CA ARG A 69 -16.06 -7.65 4.42
C ARG A 69 -17.19 -8.57 3.95
N ASP A 70 -17.79 -8.25 2.81
CA ASP A 70 -18.90 -9.04 2.26
C ASP A 70 -18.46 -10.46 1.88
N GLU A 71 -17.21 -10.64 1.52
CA GLU A 71 -16.61 -11.95 1.26
C GLU A 71 -16.18 -12.69 2.53
N GLY A 72 -16.29 -12.05 3.70
CA GLY A 72 -15.92 -12.66 4.98
C GLY A 72 -14.45 -12.56 5.35
N TYR A 73 -13.68 -11.74 4.65
CA TYR A 73 -12.24 -11.62 4.88
C TYR A 73 -11.85 -10.47 5.81
N VAL A 74 -12.75 -9.51 6.00
CA VAL A 74 -12.50 -8.33 6.84
C VAL A 74 -13.63 -8.16 7.84
N MET A 75 -13.27 -7.78 9.06
CA MET A 75 -14.18 -7.38 10.10
C MET A 75 -13.95 -5.91 10.41
N LEU A 76 -15.05 -5.15 10.55
CA LEU A 76 -15.01 -3.75 10.94
C LEU A 76 -15.46 -3.62 12.37
N SER A 77 -14.76 -2.79 13.14
CA SER A 77 -15.11 -2.45 14.51
C SER A 77 -15.00 -0.94 14.72
N PRO A 78 -15.80 -0.35 15.65
CA PRO A 78 -15.69 1.08 15.91
C PRO A 78 -14.29 1.44 16.38
N ALA A 79 -13.74 2.55 15.83
CA ALA A 79 -12.49 3.09 16.32
C ALA A 79 -12.72 3.75 17.68
N SER A 80 -11.72 3.69 18.55
CA SER A 80 -11.74 4.33 19.85
C SER A 80 -11.90 5.85 19.70
N GLY A 81 -12.96 6.42 20.27
CA GLY A 81 -13.19 7.86 20.31
C GLY A 81 -13.92 8.49 19.14
N ASP A 82 -14.17 7.75 18.05
CA ASP A 82 -14.94 8.28 16.92
C ASP A 82 -15.86 7.20 16.35
N ARG A 83 -17.20 7.47 16.43
CA ARG A 83 -18.23 6.54 15.91
C ARG A 83 -18.24 6.46 14.38
N ARG A 84 -17.63 7.44 13.68
CA ARG A 84 -17.60 7.49 12.21
C ARG A 84 -16.46 6.69 11.64
N GLU A 85 -15.35 6.56 12.38
CA GLU A 85 -14.22 5.77 11.97
C GLU A 85 -14.39 4.31 12.40
N LYS A 86 -13.91 3.41 11.57
CA LYS A 86 -13.91 1.99 11.83
C LYS A 86 -12.53 1.42 11.60
N ASN A 87 -12.11 0.56 12.51
CA ASN A 87 -10.90 -0.23 12.35
C ASN A 87 -11.23 -1.44 11.48
N ALA A 88 -10.35 -1.75 10.54
CA ALA A 88 -10.47 -2.93 9.71
C ALA A 88 -9.43 -3.96 10.14
N SER A 89 -9.85 -5.19 10.28
CA SER A 89 -8.97 -6.31 10.62
C SER A 89 -9.33 -7.52 9.78
N LEU A 90 -8.30 -8.30 9.43
CA LEU A 90 -8.51 -9.56 8.72
C LEU A 90 -9.15 -10.58 9.67
N THR A 91 -10.19 -11.26 9.21
CA THR A 91 -10.73 -12.42 9.88
C THR A 91 -9.74 -13.60 9.74
N PRO A 92 -9.92 -14.72 10.48
CA PRO A 92 -9.09 -15.92 10.23
C PRO A 92 -9.10 -16.36 8.77
N ALA A 93 -10.26 -16.35 8.12
CA ALA A 93 -10.36 -16.65 6.69
C ALA A 93 -9.63 -15.59 5.85
N GLY A 94 -9.74 -14.32 6.24
CA GLY A 94 -9.02 -13.21 5.59
C GLY A 94 -7.51 -13.33 5.72
N GLN A 95 -7.02 -13.76 6.87
CA GLN A 95 -5.58 -13.99 7.08
C GLN A 95 -5.07 -15.10 6.15
N THR A 96 -5.80 -16.19 6.02
CA THR A 96 -5.45 -17.29 5.11
C THR A 96 -5.43 -16.80 3.67
N TYR A 97 -6.46 -16.08 3.26
CA TYR A 97 -6.57 -15.50 1.92
C TYR A 97 -5.44 -14.51 1.62
N ALA A 98 -5.20 -13.57 2.54
CA ALA A 98 -4.15 -12.56 2.38
C ALA A 98 -2.77 -13.20 2.30
N ARG A 99 -2.47 -14.18 3.15
CA ARG A 99 -1.17 -14.86 3.14
C ARG A 99 -0.92 -15.61 1.86
N ALA A 100 -1.92 -16.32 1.35
CA ALA A 100 -1.79 -17.03 0.08
C ALA A 100 -1.43 -16.08 -1.07
N LEU A 101 -1.95 -14.84 -1.03
CA LEU A 101 -1.64 -13.81 -2.02
C LEU A 101 -0.31 -13.13 -1.74
N LEU A 102 -0.04 -12.74 -0.49
CA LEU A 102 1.06 -11.86 -0.14
C LEU A 102 2.39 -12.58 0.07
N GLU A 103 2.41 -13.83 0.54
CA GLU A 103 3.67 -14.56 0.74
C GLU A 103 4.52 -14.63 -0.54
N PRO A 104 3.96 -14.97 -1.71
CA PRO A 104 4.75 -14.93 -2.94
C PRO A 104 5.24 -13.52 -3.30
N LEU A 105 4.47 -12.48 -3.00
CA LEU A 105 4.87 -11.10 -3.24
C LEU A 105 6.03 -10.71 -2.31
N TYR A 106 5.93 -11.03 -1.03
CA TYR A 106 7.00 -10.77 -0.07
C TYR A 106 8.30 -11.48 -0.49
N ALA A 107 8.19 -12.74 -0.91
CA ALA A 107 9.35 -13.49 -1.41
C ALA A 107 9.98 -12.82 -2.64
N LEU A 108 9.16 -12.30 -3.55
CA LEU A 108 9.62 -11.55 -4.72
C LEU A 108 10.32 -10.26 -4.29
N GLU A 109 9.70 -9.49 -3.39
CA GLU A 109 10.29 -8.25 -2.89
C GLU A 109 11.61 -8.51 -2.19
N ASP A 110 11.67 -9.53 -1.34
CA ASP A 110 12.90 -9.92 -0.65
C ASP A 110 14.01 -10.29 -1.64
N ALA A 111 13.68 -11.02 -2.70
CA ALA A 111 14.63 -11.39 -3.73
C ALA A 111 15.14 -10.15 -4.50
N VAL A 112 14.27 -9.22 -4.83
CA VAL A 112 14.64 -7.97 -5.49
C VAL A 112 15.57 -7.15 -4.59
N PHE A 113 15.20 -6.97 -3.34
CA PHE A 113 15.99 -6.19 -2.37
C PHE A 113 17.34 -6.84 -2.10
N ALA A 114 17.38 -8.18 -2.00
CA ALA A 114 18.65 -8.90 -1.85
C ALA A 114 19.61 -8.65 -3.04
N ARG A 115 19.06 -8.60 -4.25
CA ARG A 115 19.87 -8.34 -5.46
C ARG A 115 20.31 -6.88 -5.56
N MET A 116 19.52 -5.94 -5.03
CA MET A 116 19.91 -4.53 -4.96
C MET A 116 21.03 -4.32 -3.94
N GLY A 117 20.98 -5.05 -2.83
CA GLY A 117 21.86 -4.87 -1.68
C GLY A 117 21.32 -3.89 -0.66
N ASP A 118 21.61 -4.14 0.60
CA ASP A 118 21.04 -3.39 1.73
C ASP A 118 21.31 -1.88 1.64
N THR A 119 22.52 -1.50 1.25
CA THR A 119 22.90 -0.09 1.14
C THR A 119 22.05 0.65 0.13
N ARG A 120 21.84 0.06 -1.07
CA ARG A 120 21.02 0.69 -2.12
C ARG A 120 19.56 0.74 -1.74
N VAL A 121 19.05 -0.30 -1.09
CA VAL A 121 17.67 -0.31 -0.60
C VAL A 121 17.46 0.81 0.42
N GLN A 122 18.39 0.95 1.38
CA GLN A 122 18.29 2.00 2.38
C GLN A 122 18.39 3.40 1.76
N GLU A 123 19.31 3.59 0.81
CA GLU A 123 19.43 4.86 0.06
C GLU A 123 18.15 5.20 -0.69
N MET A 124 17.53 4.21 -1.33
CA MET A 124 16.25 4.39 -2.04
C MET A 124 15.14 4.82 -1.09
N MET A 125 15.01 4.12 0.05
CA MET A 125 13.98 4.45 1.04
C MET A 125 14.19 5.83 1.64
N ASP A 126 15.43 6.17 1.98
CA ASP A 126 15.78 7.48 2.53
C ASP A 126 15.51 8.60 1.51
N ALA A 127 15.83 8.36 0.22
CA ALA A 127 15.60 9.35 -0.83
C ALA A 127 14.10 9.55 -1.06
N ILE A 128 13.29 8.49 -1.07
CA ILE A 128 11.84 8.60 -1.23
C ILE A 128 11.22 9.33 -0.02
N ALA A 129 11.65 9.00 1.19
CA ALA A 129 11.18 9.67 2.40
C ALA A 129 11.50 11.17 2.38
N LEU A 130 12.71 11.52 1.95
CA LEU A 130 13.11 12.93 1.80
C LEU A 130 12.27 13.63 0.73
N PHE A 131 12.06 12.99 -0.41
CA PHE A 131 11.20 13.53 -1.47
C PHE A 131 9.80 13.83 -0.93
N ASN A 132 9.21 12.88 -0.23
CA ASN A 132 7.86 13.03 0.33
C ASN A 132 7.78 14.20 1.32
N MET A 133 8.77 14.31 2.20
CA MET A 133 8.83 15.38 3.19
C MET A 133 8.94 16.75 2.53
N ILE A 134 9.83 16.89 1.55
CA ILE A 134 10.04 18.16 0.83
C ILE A 134 8.80 18.50 0.00
N PHE A 135 8.24 17.53 -0.71
CA PHE A 135 7.05 17.71 -1.53
C PHE A 135 5.87 18.22 -0.70
N GLU A 136 5.63 17.60 0.45
CA GLU A 136 4.55 18.01 1.36
C GLU A 136 4.76 19.46 1.82
N LYS A 137 5.98 19.80 2.22
CA LYS A 137 6.33 21.14 2.68
C LYS A 137 6.16 22.21 1.60
N GLU A 138 6.64 21.92 0.39
CA GLU A 138 6.49 22.82 -0.75
C GLU A 138 5.02 22.99 -1.14
N THR A 139 4.23 21.93 -1.07
CA THR A 139 2.79 21.99 -1.35
C THR A 139 2.07 22.90 -0.35
N GLU A 140 2.44 22.88 0.91
CA GLU A 140 1.85 23.74 1.94
C GLU A 140 2.16 25.22 1.70
N MET A 141 3.32 25.53 1.14
CA MET A 141 3.73 26.90 0.84
C MET A 141 3.00 27.52 -0.35
N ILE A 142 2.43 26.70 -1.22
CA ILE A 142 1.71 27.16 -2.42
C ILE A 142 0.25 27.49 -2.14
N LYS A 143 -0.32 27.03 -1.06
CA LYS A 143 -1.73 27.27 -0.67
C LYS A 143 -2.00 28.73 -0.35
#